data_bc3b11a54dd26817f8956cc62074121b
#
_entry.id   bc3b11a54dd26817f8956cc62074121b
#
_cell.length_a   1.000
_cell.length_b   1.000
_cell.length_c   1.000
_cell.angle_alpha   90.00
_cell.angle_beta   90.00
_cell.angle_gamma   90.00
#
_symmetry.space_group_name_H-M   'P 1'
#
loop_
_entity.id
_entity.type
_entity.pdbx_description
1 polymer ?
#
loop_
_entity_poly.entity_id
_entity_poly.type
_entity_poly.pdbx_seq_one_letter_code
_entity_poly.pdbx_strand_id
1 'polypeptide(L)'
;AMPMMILKNWDYRSSEISVATTLAIEWAQRLLPAMLQVKIVEDEEADQVDKFRYYAQTAPARDLLYPMLATLRDLENRFGRWEVSWGNINRFQRISPDIDNKFDDSKESIPVPFASSAWGALPSYSSRVFPGTQKRYGVHGNSFICAVEFGKKIKAKSLLAGGNSGNPASPHFFDQSIMYSKGAFKTVVFYKEDVVKNIEKTYHPGE
;
A
#
# COMPACT_ATOMS: atom_id res chain seq x y z
N ALA A 1 5.21 -6.99 -26.39
CA ALA A 1 5.58 -8.37 -25.98
C ALA A 1 6.16 -8.39 -24.57
N MET A 2 7.17 -7.57 -24.24
CA MET A 2 7.88 -7.59 -22.94
C MET A 2 6.97 -7.40 -21.70
N PRO A 3 6.10 -6.38 -21.61
CA PRO A 3 5.26 -6.17 -20.42
C PRO A 3 4.36 -7.38 -20.10
N MET A 4 3.78 -8.00 -21.12
CA MET A 4 2.94 -9.19 -20.95
C MET A 4 3.74 -10.41 -20.49
N MET A 5 5.01 -10.53 -20.87
CA MET A 5 5.89 -11.60 -20.38
C MET A 5 6.20 -11.41 -18.89
N ILE A 6 6.45 -10.18 -18.46
CA ILE A 6 6.67 -9.84 -17.03
C ILE A 6 5.44 -10.23 -16.20
N LEU A 7 4.23 -9.86 -16.65
CA LEU A 7 2.99 -10.23 -15.96
C LEU A 7 2.74 -11.73 -15.96
N LYS A 8 3.01 -12.42 -17.07
CA LYS A 8 2.84 -13.88 -17.18
C LYS A 8 3.76 -14.67 -16.23
N ASN A 9 4.96 -14.13 -15.97
CA ASN A 9 5.97 -14.76 -15.12
C ASN A 9 5.94 -14.22 -13.67
N TRP A 10 4.96 -13.38 -13.34
CA TRP A 10 4.84 -12.81 -12.01
C TRP A 10 4.31 -13.85 -11.00
N ASP A 11 4.90 -13.88 -9.82
CA ASP A 11 4.51 -14.75 -8.70
C ASP A 11 3.30 -14.23 -7.89
N TYR A 12 2.66 -13.16 -8.37
CA TYR A 12 1.54 -12.45 -7.72
C TYR A 12 1.87 -11.83 -6.36
N ARG A 13 3.14 -11.73 -6.00
CA ARG A 13 3.57 -11.06 -4.78
C ARG A 13 3.93 -9.61 -5.05
N SER A 14 3.38 -8.72 -4.21
CA SER A 14 3.78 -7.32 -4.22
C SER A 14 5.09 -7.15 -3.47
N SER A 15 6.02 -6.41 -4.05
CA SER A 15 7.27 -6.04 -3.41
C SER A 15 7.78 -4.71 -3.95
N GLU A 16 8.62 -4.03 -3.18
CA GLU A 16 9.17 -2.73 -3.58
C GLU A 16 10.00 -2.78 -4.87
N ILE A 17 10.61 -3.92 -5.19
CA ILE A 17 11.42 -4.11 -6.40
C ILE A 17 10.63 -4.63 -7.61
N SER A 18 9.36 -4.99 -7.44
CA SER A 18 8.57 -5.65 -8.48
C SER A 18 8.08 -4.67 -9.56
N VAL A 19 8.54 -4.84 -10.79
CA VAL A 19 7.97 -4.17 -11.97
C VAL A 19 6.62 -4.76 -12.34
N ALA A 20 6.43 -6.07 -12.14
CA ALA A 20 5.16 -6.74 -12.40
C ALA A 20 4.02 -6.14 -11.54
N THR A 21 4.27 -5.88 -10.26
CA THR A 21 3.31 -5.21 -9.37
C THR A 21 2.91 -3.84 -9.92
N THR A 22 3.87 -3.04 -10.36
CA THR A 22 3.60 -1.73 -10.98
C THR A 22 2.67 -1.87 -12.18
N LEU A 23 3.02 -2.73 -13.13
CA LEU A 23 2.22 -2.93 -14.33
C LEU A 23 0.82 -3.45 -14.01
N ALA A 24 0.70 -4.42 -13.10
CA ALA A 24 -0.58 -5.00 -12.71
C ALA A 24 -1.50 -3.96 -12.07
N ILE A 25 -1.01 -3.21 -11.08
CA ILE A 25 -1.82 -2.23 -10.34
C ILE A 25 -2.20 -1.04 -11.22
N GLU A 26 -1.25 -0.45 -11.95
CA GLU A 26 -1.52 0.70 -12.83
C GLU A 26 -2.47 0.33 -13.96
N TRP A 27 -2.34 -0.87 -14.52
CA TRP A 27 -3.25 -1.40 -15.54
C TRP A 27 -4.64 -1.71 -14.97
N ALA A 28 -4.71 -2.45 -13.87
CA ALA A 28 -5.98 -2.82 -13.24
C ALA A 28 -6.80 -1.60 -12.80
N GLN A 29 -6.15 -0.54 -12.32
CA GLN A 29 -6.84 0.70 -11.98
C GLN A 29 -7.51 1.39 -13.17
N ARG A 30 -6.94 1.25 -14.37
CA ARG A 30 -7.58 1.77 -15.62
C ARG A 30 -8.74 0.90 -16.07
N LEU A 31 -8.72 -0.39 -15.76
CA LEU A 31 -9.80 -1.32 -16.05
C LEU A 31 -10.95 -1.24 -15.03
N LEU A 32 -10.66 -0.78 -13.81
CA LEU A 32 -11.58 -0.84 -12.67
C LEU A 32 -12.98 -0.25 -12.97
N PRO A 33 -13.13 0.92 -13.62
CA PRO A 33 -14.46 1.46 -13.93
C PRO A 33 -15.29 0.52 -14.81
N ALA A 34 -14.67 -0.09 -15.83
CA ALA A 34 -15.34 -1.04 -16.71
C ALA A 34 -15.68 -2.34 -15.99
N MET A 35 -14.75 -2.87 -15.18
CA MET A 35 -14.97 -4.08 -14.40
C MET A 35 -16.12 -3.95 -13.39
N LEU A 36 -16.24 -2.79 -12.73
CA LEU A 36 -17.33 -2.54 -11.77
C LEU A 36 -18.71 -2.37 -12.43
N GLN A 37 -18.75 -1.94 -13.68
CA GLN A 37 -20.00 -1.72 -14.43
C GLN A 37 -20.53 -2.99 -15.12
N VAL A 38 -19.76 -4.08 -15.12
CA VAL A 38 -20.20 -5.35 -15.69
C VAL A 38 -21.44 -5.86 -14.97
N LYS A 39 -22.42 -6.28 -15.78
CA LYS A 39 -23.62 -7.00 -15.32
C LYS A 39 -23.47 -8.47 -15.70
N ILE A 40 -23.56 -9.34 -14.72
CA ILE A 40 -23.59 -10.80 -14.91
C ILE A 40 -25.07 -11.17 -14.91
N VAL A 41 -25.60 -11.49 -16.09
CA VAL A 41 -27.05 -11.72 -16.28
C VAL A 41 -27.57 -12.94 -15.51
N GLU A 42 -26.69 -13.91 -15.28
CA GLU A 42 -27.01 -15.16 -14.62
C GLU A 42 -26.83 -15.11 -13.08
N ASP A 43 -26.29 -14.01 -12.55
CA ASP A 43 -25.99 -13.82 -11.14
C ASP A 43 -26.11 -12.35 -10.72
N GLU A 44 -27.29 -11.95 -10.28
CA GLU A 44 -27.59 -10.58 -9.85
C GLU A 44 -26.90 -10.23 -8.50
N GLU A 45 -26.50 -11.23 -7.71
CA GLU A 45 -25.82 -11.09 -6.42
C GLU A 45 -24.29 -11.16 -6.54
N ALA A 46 -23.77 -11.26 -7.79
CA ALA A 46 -22.34 -11.37 -8.05
C ALA A 46 -21.52 -10.30 -7.33
N ASP A 47 -20.52 -10.72 -6.61
CA ASP A 47 -19.61 -9.84 -5.87
C ASP A 47 -18.60 -9.15 -6.81
N GLN A 48 -17.75 -8.30 -6.24
CA GLN A 48 -16.73 -7.58 -7.00
C GLN A 48 -15.72 -8.51 -7.66
N VAL A 49 -15.37 -9.62 -7.03
CA VAL A 49 -14.37 -10.56 -7.56
C VAL A 49 -14.96 -11.31 -8.77
N ASP A 50 -16.24 -11.68 -8.69
CA ASP A 50 -16.94 -12.35 -9.79
C ASP A 50 -17.07 -11.41 -11.01
N LYS A 51 -17.35 -10.14 -10.79
CA LYS A 51 -17.35 -9.13 -11.87
C LYS A 51 -15.98 -8.98 -12.51
N PHE A 52 -14.91 -8.99 -11.73
CA PHE A 52 -13.55 -8.91 -12.25
C PHE A 52 -13.17 -10.14 -13.07
N ARG A 53 -13.52 -11.34 -12.59
CA ARG A 53 -13.31 -12.60 -13.33
C ARG A 53 -14.07 -12.62 -14.63
N TYR A 54 -15.35 -12.29 -14.57
CA TYR A 54 -16.22 -12.26 -15.75
C TYR A 54 -15.68 -11.28 -16.79
N TYR A 55 -15.31 -10.05 -16.40
CA TYR A 55 -14.71 -9.07 -17.30
C TYR A 55 -13.41 -9.59 -17.92
N ALA A 56 -12.53 -10.17 -17.13
CA ALA A 56 -11.25 -10.70 -17.62
C ALA A 56 -11.44 -11.82 -18.66
N GLN A 57 -12.52 -12.60 -18.57
CA GLN A 57 -12.83 -13.71 -19.48
C GLN A 57 -13.58 -13.28 -20.73
N THR A 58 -14.40 -12.22 -20.65
CA THR A 58 -15.34 -11.85 -21.70
C THR A 58 -15.03 -10.54 -22.41
N ALA A 59 -14.17 -9.70 -21.84
CA ALA A 59 -13.83 -8.42 -22.46
C ALA A 59 -13.08 -8.62 -23.78
N PRO A 60 -13.40 -7.86 -24.83
CA PRO A 60 -12.64 -7.85 -26.05
C PRO A 60 -11.17 -7.52 -25.80
N ALA A 61 -10.25 -8.17 -26.53
CA ALA A 61 -8.81 -7.97 -26.35
C ALA A 61 -8.39 -6.48 -26.42
N ARG A 62 -9.03 -5.69 -27.28
CA ARG A 62 -8.79 -4.24 -27.38
C ARG A 62 -9.05 -3.51 -26.06
N ASP A 63 -10.11 -3.89 -25.34
CA ASP A 63 -10.56 -3.22 -24.11
C ASP A 63 -9.63 -3.56 -22.93
N LEU A 64 -8.84 -4.62 -23.04
CA LEU A 64 -7.75 -4.96 -22.15
C LEU A 64 -6.42 -4.30 -22.57
N LEU A 65 -6.09 -4.32 -23.86
CA LEU A 65 -4.79 -3.88 -24.37
C LEU A 65 -4.65 -2.37 -24.45
N TYR A 66 -5.71 -1.60 -24.79
CA TYR A 66 -5.60 -0.14 -24.83
C TYR A 66 -5.29 0.47 -23.45
N PRO A 67 -5.96 0.07 -22.34
CA PRO A 67 -5.54 0.49 -21.00
C PRO A 67 -4.10 0.10 -20.65
N MET A 68 -3.60 -1.05 -21.11
CA MET A 68 -2.20 -1.43 -20.93
C MET A 68 -1.26 -0.46 -21.67
N LEU A 69 -1.53 -0.17 -22.94
CA LEU A 69 -0.72 0.79 -23.69
C LEU A 69 -0.75 2.19 -23.07
N ALA A 70 -1.90 2.62 -22.55
CA ALA A 70 -2.04 3.87 -21.82
C ALA A 70 -1.22 3.85 -20.52
N THR A 71 -1.18 2.72 -19.81
CA THR A 71 -0.34 2.53 -18.63
C THR A 71 1.14 2.67 -18.95
N LEU A 72 1.62 2.03 -20.02
CA LEU A 72 3.03 2.12 -20.42
C LEU A 72 3.43 3.54 -20.77
N ARG A 73 2.61 4.24 -21.54
CA ARG A 73 2.84 5.65 -21.91
C ARG A 73 2.85 6.57 -20.69
N ASP A 74 1.94 6.37 -19.75
CA ASP A 74 1.89 7.15 -18.52
C ASP A 74 3.16 6.95 -17.68
N LEU A 75 3.61 5.72 -17.52
CA LEU A 75 4.85 5.41 -16.82
C LEU A 75 6.07 6.02 -17.52
N GLU A 76 6.15 5.95 -18.85
CA GLU A 76 7.20 6.59 -19.62
C GLU A 76 7.18 8.12 -19.44
N ASN A 77 6.02 8.75 -19.47
CA ASN A 77 5.88 10.20 -19.26
C ASN A 77 6.29 10.64 -17.85
N ARG A 78 5.95 9.85 -16.84
CA ARG A 78 6.23 10.17 -15.43
C ARG A 78 7.65 9.84 -15.01
N PHE A 79 8.25 8.79 -15.54
CA PHE A 79 9.52 8.24 -15.05
C PHE A 79 10.59 8.06 -16.14
N GLY A 80 10.32 8.45 -17.39
CA GLY A 80 11.22 8.27 -18.54
C GLY A 80 11.36 6.82 -19.03
N ARG A 81 10.65 5.89 -18.39
CA ARG A 81 10.61 4.45 -18.72
C ARG A 81 9.37 3.80 -18.11
N TRP A 82 8.88 2.74 -18.72
CA TRP A 82 7.76 1.98 -18.17
C TRP A 82 8.21 0.89 -17.17
N GLU A 83 9.46 0.46 -17.21
CA GLU A 83 10.06 -0.54 -16.31
C GLU A 83 10.42 0.09 -14.97
N VAL A 84 9.41 0.45 -14.20
CA VAL A 84 9.57 1.10 -12.90
C VAL A 84 9.14 0.16 -11.79
N SER A 85 9.99 -0.05 -10.80
CA SER A 85 9.68 -0.88 -9.64
C SER A 85 8.60 -0.24 -8.77
N TRP A 86 7.77 -1.08 -8.13
CA TRP A 86 6.63 -0.62 -7.33
C TRP A 86 7.03 0.35 -6.21
N GLY A 87 8.11 0.09 -5.50
CA GLY A 87 8.60 0.98 -4.45
C GLY A 87 9.08 2.34 -4.93
N ASN A 88 9.45 2.48 -6.22
CA ASN A 88 9.78 3.79 -6.78
C ASN A 88 8.53 4.65 -7.04
N ILE A 89 7.38 4.01 -7.22
CA ILE A 89 6.11 4.66 -7.48
C ILE A 89 5.28 4.79 -6.21
N ASN A 90 5.15 3.72 -5.44
CA ASN A 90 4.26 3.61 -4.29
C ASN A 90 4.98 4.02 -3.01
N ARG A 91 4.65 5.21 -2.50
CA ARG A 91 5.42 5.89 -1.46
C ARG A 91 4.56 6.23 -0.25
N PHE A 92 5.17 6.15 0.92
CA PHE A 92 4.64 6.72 2.15
C PHE A 92 5.41 8.00 2.50
N GLN A 93 4.70 9.07 2.69
CA GLN A 93 5.23 10.37 3.06
C GLN A 93 4.37 10.98 4.17
N ARG A 94 5.00 11.55 5.16
CA ARG A 94 4.38 12.34 6.21
C ARG A 94 5.22 13.58 6.44
N ILE A 95 4.77 14.71 5.91
CA ILE A 95 5.52 15.99 5.91
C ILE A 95 4.81 17.11 6.66
N SER A 96 3.57 16.87 7.10
CA SER A 96 2.72 17.82 7.81
C SER A 96 2.06 17.14 9.00
N PRO A 97 1.75 17.85 10.09
CA PRO A 97 0.92 17.34 11.17
C PRO A 97 -0.54 17.18 10.73
N ASP A 98 -0.93 17.86 9.68
CA ASP A 98 -2.30 17.90 9.17
C ASP A 98 -2.59 16.70 8.25
N ILE A 99 -3.86 16.31 8.20
CA ILE A 99 -4.37 15.31 7.27
C ILE A 99 -4.89 16.05 6.03
N ASP A 100 -3.97 16.65 5.27
CA ASP A 100 -4.29 17.55 4.17
C ASP A 100 -4.01 16.96 2.77
N ASN A 101 -3.54 15.73 2.69
CA ASN A 101 -3.15 15.06 1.43
C ASN A 101 -2.20 15.89 0.55
N LYS A 102 -1.33 16.69 1.15
CA LYS A 102 -0.25 17.40 0.45
C LYS A 102 0.99 16.53 0.41
N PHE A 103 1.49 16.30 -0.78
CA PHE A 103 2.68 15.48 -1.02
C PHE A 103 3.64 16.21 -1.94
N ASP A 104 4.93 15.90 -1.79
CA ASP A 104 6.01 16.58 -2.50
C ASP A 104 7.08 15.55 -2.91
N ASP A 105 7.25 15.34 -4.22
CA ASP A 105 8.21 14.37 -4.77
C ASP A 105 9.67 14.73 -4.45
N SER A 106 9.98 15.98 -4.13
CA SER A 106 11.32 16.45 -3.76
C SER A 106 11.69 16.12 -2.31
N LYS A 107 10.69 15.82 -1.46
CA LYS A 107 10.90 15.51 -0.05
C LYS A 107 11.03 14.00 0.17
N GLU A 108 11.62 13.65 1.30
CA GLU A 108 11.80 12.26 1.69
C GLU A 108 10.48 11.50 1.76
N SER A 109 10.49 10.28 1.29
CA SER A 109 9.41 9.32 1.37
C SER A 109 9.97 7.90 1.33
N ILE A 110 9.28 6.94 1.92
CA ILE A 110 9.71 5.55 1.95
C ILE A 110 8.92 4.70 0.95
N PRO A 111 9.55 3.68 0.33
CA PRO A 111 8.84 2.73 -0.51
C PRO A 111 7.88 1.88 0.33
N VAL A 112 6.70 1.57 -0.21
CA VAL A 112 5.75 0.65 0.42
C VAL A 112 5.48 -0.50 -0.53
N PRO A 113 5.78 -1.76 -0.13
CA PRO A 113 5.56 -2.94 -0.98
C PRO A 113 4.08 -3.31 -1.11
N PHE A 114 3.23 -2.86 -0.19
CA PHE A 114 1.83 -3.23 -0.11
C PHE A 114 0.99 -2.56 -1.21
N ALA A 115 -0.21 -3.11 -1.45
CA ALA A 115 -1.19 -2.56 -2.37
C ALA A 115 -2.57 -2.48 -1.69
N SER A 116 -3.57 -1.96 -2.38
CA SER A 116 -4.94 -1.91 -1.86
C SER A 116 -5.53 -3.31 -1.65
N SER A 117 -6.36 -3.46 -0.61
CA SER A 117 -7.18 -4.66 -0.39
C SER A 117 -8.15 -4.95 -1.54
N ALA A 118 -8.51 -3.94 -2.33
CA ALA A 118 -9.28 -4.15 -3.56
C ALA A 118 -8.59 -5.10 -4.56
N TRP A 119 -7.26 -5.26 -4.45
CA TRP A 119 -6.43 -6.18 -5.23
C TRP A 119 -6.01 -7.43 -4.44
N GLY A 120 -6.67 -7.70 -3.30
CA GLY A 120 -6.37 -8.85 -2.45
C GLY A 120 -5.12 -8.72 -1.57
N ALA A 121 -4.52 -7.53 -1.49
CA ALA A 121 -3.31 -7.34 -0.69
C ALA A 121 -3.60 -7.22 0.82
N LEU A 122 -2.82 -7.92 1.62
CA LEU A 122 -2.77 -7.80 3.08
C LEU A 122 -1.30 -7.70 3.52
N PRO A 123 -0.89 -6.66 4.26
CA PRO A 123 -1.70 -5.52 4.71
C PRO A 123 -2.12 -4.59 3.58
N SER A 124 -3.25 -3.89 3.73
CA SER A 124 -3.79 -2.99 2.73
C SER A 124 -3.13 -1.61 2.80
N TYR A 125 -2.73 -1.10 1.63
CA TYR A 125 -2.21 0.25 1.46
C TYR A 125 -2.72 0.83 0.15
N SER A 126 -3.68 1.73 0.23
CA SER A 126 -4.24 2.42 -0.94
C SER A 126 -3.52 3.72 -1.19
N SER A 127 -3.05 3.90 -2.41
CA SER A 127 -2.30 5.07 -2.86
C SER A 127 -2.83 5.60 -4.18
N ARG A 128 -2.61 6.88 -4.46
CA ARG A 128 -2.91 7.51 -5.74
C ARG A 128 -1.89 8.59 -6.08
N VAL A 129 -1.85 8.98 -7.34
CA VAL A 129 -1.12 10.16 -7.82
C VAL A 129 -1.91 11.40 -7.44
N PHE A 130 -1.24 12.45 -7.00
CA PHE A 130 -1.83 13.75 -6.66
C PHE A 130 -1.40 14.81 -7.68
N PRO A 131 -2.15 15.90 -7.83
CA PRO A 131 -1.73 17.02 -8.68
C PRO A 131 -0.31 17.48 -8.31
N GLY A 132 0.57 17.59 -9.31
CA GLY A 132 1.95 18.00 -9.12
C GLY A 132 2.92 16.89 -8.68
N THR A 133 2.44 15.65 -8.50
CA THR A 133 3.31 14.51 -8.17
C THR A 133 3.41 13.51 -9.32
N GLN A 134 4.57 12.87 -9.45
CA GLN A 134 4.79 11.72 -10.34
C GLN A 134 4.55 10.40 -9.60
N LYS A 135 4.86 10.38 -8.29
CA LYS A 135 4.70 9.21 -7.44
C LYS A 135 3.27 9.10 -6.91
N ARG A 136 2.97 7.92 -6.39
CA ARG A 136 1.72 7.62 -5.68
C ARG A 136 1.95 7.73 -4.20
N TYR A 137 1.05 8.37 -3.50
CA TYR A 137 1.12 8.51 -2.05
C TYR A 137 -0.10 7.88 -1.39
N GLY A 138 0.12 7.27 -0.21
CA GLY A 138 -0.92 6.60 0.55
C GLY A 138 -2.01 7.56 1.04
N VAL A 139 -3.25 7.10 0.95
CA VAL A 139 -4.43 7.83 1.38
C VAL A 139 -5.18 7.13 2.50
N HIS A 140 -5.19 5.81 2.50
CA HIS A 140 -5.76 4.97 3.56
C HIS A 140 -5.21 3.55 3.51
N GLY A 141 -5.41 2.82 4.59
CA GLY A 141 -4.95 1.45 4.74
C GLY A 141 -4.90 1.02 6.20
N ASN A 142 -4.12 -0.02 6.48
CA ASN A 142 -3.90 -0.48 7.85
C ASN A 142 -2.88 0.44 8.54
N SER A 143 -3.34 1.44 9.28
CA SER A 143 -2.48 2.38 10.01
C SER A 143 -1.92 1.80 11.31
N PHE A 144 -2.63 0.85 11.91
CA PHE A 144 -2.22 0.07 13.06
C PHE A 144 -2.54 -1.41 12.84
N ILE A 145 -1.55 -2.26 13.07
CA ILE A 145 -1.69 -3.71 12.97
C ILE A 145 -1.24 -4.31 14.29
N CYS A 146 -2.05 -5.20 14.84
CA CYS A 146 -1.72 -5.93 16.06
C CYS A 146 -2.04 -7.41 15.87
N ALA A 147 -1.07 -8.27 16.21
CA ALA A 147 -1.23 -9.71 16.28
C ALA A 147 -1.12 -10.15 17.73
N VAL A 148 -2.12 -10.89 18.24
CA VAL A 148 -2.20 -11.34 19.62
C VAL A 148 -2.31 -12.85 19.65
N GLU A 149 -1.37 -13.48 20.36
CA GLU A 149 -1.40 -14.92 20.67
C GLU A 149 -1.94 -15.12 22.10
N PHE A 150 -3.08 -15.79 22.20
CA PHE A 150 -3.70 -16.12 23.48
C PHE A 150 -3.15 -17.46 24.01
N GLY A 151 -2.69 -17.47 25.26
CA GLY A 151 -2.12 -18.63 25.93
C GLY A 151 -2.02 -18.39 27.43
N LYS A 152 -1.22 -19.19 28.14
CA LYS A 152 -0.94 -18.97 29.59
C LYS A 152 -0.36 -17.58 29.84
N LYS A 153 0.47 -17.09 28.93
CA LYS A 153 0.91 -15.69 28.82
C LYS A 153 0.49 -15.18 27.44
N ILE A 154 -0.13 -14.01 27.43
CA ILE A 154 -0.46 -13.32 26.20
C ILE A 154 0.85 -12.79 25.59
N LYS A 155 1.01 -13.00 24.29
CA LYS A 155 2.08 -12.38 23.50
C LYS A 155 1.42 -11.51 22.44
N ALA A 156 1.89 -10.29 22.29
CA ALA A 156 1.37 -9.39 21.28
C ALA A 156 2.52 -8.69 20.54
N LYS A 157 2.29 -8.44 19.26
CA LYS A 157 3.15 -7.65 18.40
C LYS A 157 2.34 -6.58 17.72
N SER A 158 2.88 -5.39 17.57
CA SER A 158 2.19 -4.30 16.91
C SER A 158 3.10 -3.55 15.94
N LEU A 159 2.44 -2.83 15.04
CA LEU A 159 3.07 -2.04 14.01
C LEU A 159 2.22 -0.81 13.74
N LEU A 160 2.85 0.36 13.68
CA LEU A 160 2.20 1.64 13.38
C LEU A 160 2.76 2.18 12.07
N ALA A 161 1.90 2.68 11.19
CA ALA A 161 2.31 3.14 9.87
C ALA A 161 3.21 4.40 9.89
N GLY A 162 3.00 5.30 10.83
CA GLY A 162 3.77 6.54 10.93
C GLY A 162 4.71 6.57 12.14
N GLY A 163 4.24 7.20 13.18
CA GLY A 163 4.91 7.35 14.46
C GLY A 163 3.92 7.80 15.54
N ASN A 164 4.35 7.82 16.79
CA ASN A 164 3.48 8.12 17.93
C ASN A 164 3.28 9.62 18.18
N SER A 165 3.97 10.51 17.46
CA SER A 165 3.87 11.96 17.63
C SER A 165 3.11 12.63 16.48
N GLY A 166 2.28 13.63 16.81
CA GLY A 166 1.69 14.56 15.86
C GLY A 166 2.61 15.75 15.51
N ASN A 167 3.71 15.93 16.23
CA ASN A 167 4.65 17.04 16.02
C ASN A 167 5.74 16.67 15.01
N PRO A 168 5.85 17.35 13.85
CA PRO A 168 6.89 17.08 12.86
C PRO A 168 8.32 17.24 13.37
N ALA A 169 8.55 18.04 14.41
CA ALA A 169 9.87 18.20 15.03
C ALA A 169 10.24 17.05 15.97
N SER A 170 9.31 16.15 16.29
CA SER A 170 9.57 15.00 17.14
C SER A 170 10.27 13.89 16.38
N PRO A 171 11.29 13.22 16.95
CA PRO A 171 11.87 12.03 16.36
C PRO A 171 10.85 10.89 16.19
N HIS A 172 9.74 10.93 16.94
CA HIS A 172 8.66 9.94 16.86
C HIS A 172 7.55 10.32 15.90
N PHE A 173 7.77 11.31 15.03
CA PHE A 173 6.78 11.70 14.03
C PHE A 173 6.61 10.66 12.91
N PHE A 174 7.73 10.05 12.48
CA PHE A 174 7.76 9.15 11.32
C PHE A 174 8.68 7.93 11.51
N ASP A 175 9.13 7.66 12.71
CA ASP A 175 10.15 6.64 13.04
C ASP A 175 9.70 5.19 12.82
N GLN A 176 8.39 4.91 12.90
CA GLN A 176 7.84 3.56 12.70
C GLN A 176 7.52 3.24 11.24
N SER A 177 7.60 4.20 10.35
CA SER A 177 7.24 4.02 8.95
C SER A 177 8.13 3.03 8.19
N ILE A 178 9.43 2.98 8.50
CA ILE A 178 10.35 1.99 7.94
C ILE A 178 9.99 0.57 8.44
N MET A 179 9.64 0.45 9.71
CA MET A 179 9.15 -0.82 10.27
C MET A 179 7.88 -1.27 9.58
N TYR A 180 6.95 -0.33 9.35
CA TYR A 180 5.72 -0.58 8.61
C TYR A 180 5.99 -1.12 7.20
N SER A 181 6.83 -0.43 6.43
CA SER A 181 7.11 -0.83 5.05
C SER A 181 7.80 -2.21 4.96
N LYS A 182 8.52 -2.60 6.00
CA LYS A 182 9.22 -3.89 6.10
C LYS A 182 8.41 -4.98 6.81
N GLY A 183 7.22 -4.67 7.33
CA GLY A 183 6.47 -5.60 8.17
C GLY A 183 7.21 -6.00 9.46
N ALA A 184 8.06 -5.11 9.99
CA ALA A 184 8.88 -5.37 11.18
C ALA A 184 8.10 -5.01 12.45
N PHE A 185 7.45 -6.02 13.03
CA PHE A 185 6.63 -5.85 14.23
C PHE A 185 7.49 -5.68 15.48
N LYS A 186 7.11 -4.71 16.35
CA LYS A 186 7.62 -4.58 17.71
C LYS A 186 6.80 -5.42 18.69
N THR A 187 7.46 -5.90 19.75
CA THR A 187 6.79 -6.59 20.84
C THR A 187 5.99 -5.59 21.68
N VAL A 188 4.74 -5.93 21.99
CA VAL A 188 3.92 -5.18 22.93
C VAL A 188 4.25 -5.64 24.34
N VAL A 189 4.79 -4.75 25.14
CA VAL A 189 5.14 -5.01 26.55
C VAL A 189 3.86 -4.86 27.37
N PHE A 190 3.38 -5.92 27.99
CA PHE A 190 2.09 -6.00 28.69
C PHE A 190 2.22 -6.30 30.18
N TYR A 191 3.05 -7.28 30.55
CA TYR A 191 3.19 -7.68 31.96
C TYR A 191 4.12 -6.75 32.71
N LYS A 192 3.85 -6.51 34.01
CA LYS A 192 4.59 -5.58 34.84
C LYS A 192 6.09 -5.87 34.84
N GLU A 193 6.50 -7.13 34.93
CA GLU A 193 7.90 -7.55 34.90
C GLU A 193 8.61 -7.20 33.58
N ASP A 194 7.87 -7.17 32.48
CA ASP A 194 8.39 -6.82 31.16
C ASP A 194 8.38 -5.30 30.95
N VAL A 195 7.34 -4.61 31.48
CA VAL A 195 7.28 -3.13 31.49
C VAL A 195 8.47 -2.57 32.24
N VAL A 196 8.77 -3.08 33.42
CA VAL A 196 9.89 -2.59 34.26
C VAL A 196 11.24 -2.69 33.55
N LYS A 197 11.47 -3.75 32.76
CA LYS A 197 12.71 -3.94 31.98
C LYS A 197 12.86 -2.99 30.79
N ASN A 198 11.76 -2.38 30.36
CA ASN A 198 11.69 -1.53 29.16
C ASN A 198 11.32 -0.07 29.51
N ILE A 199 11.44 0.34 30.79
CA ILE A 199 11.16 1.73 31.20
C ILE A 199 12.21 2.66 30.61
N GLU A 200 11.77 3.64 29.85
CA GLU A 200 12.59 4.76 29.39
C GLU A 200 12.51 5.94 30.38
N LYS A 201 11.30 6.23 30.87
CA LYS A 201 11.04 7.33 31.80
C LYS A 201 9.88 7.02 32.71
N THR A 202 9.98 7.45 33.97
CA THR A 202 8.87 7.43 34.94
C THR A 202 8.52 8.86 35.31
N TYR A 203 7.22 9.20 35.30
CA TYR A 203 6.70 10.50 35.68
C TYR A 203 5.28 10.35 36.24
N HIS A 204 4.81 11.36 36.97
CA HIS A 204 3.42 11.45 37.41
C HIS A 204 2.63 12.36 36.44
N PRO A 205 1.36 12.04 36.15
CA PRO A 205 0.52 12.91 35.34
C PRO A 205 0.46 14.33 35.94
N GLY A 206 0.79 15.34 35.12
CA GLY A 206 0.79 16.75 35.54
C GLY A 206 2.15 17.30 35.97
N GLU A 207 3.21 16.50 35.95
CA GLU A 207 4.60 16.94 36.15
C GLU A 207 5.33 17.18 34.85
#